data_76002e740ed498454a2cf2b7df482629
#
_entry.id   76002e740ed498454a2cf2b7df482629
#
_cell.length_a   1.000
_cell.length_b   1.000
_cell.length_c   1.000
_cell.angle_alpha   90.00
_cell.angle_beta   90.00
_cell.angle_gamma   90.00
#
_symmetry.space_group_name_H-M   'P 1'
#
loop_
_entity.id
_entity.type
_entity.pdbx_description
1 polymer ?
#
loop_
_entity_poly.entity_id
_entity_poly.type
_entity_poly.pdbx_seq_one_letter_code
_entity_poly.pdbx_strand_id
1 'polypeptide(L)'
;MSSFYSALGLHYLCSINEYYIVEGGKDMGDRIYPIGIQNFEKIRKEGYVYVDKTALMYKLVKSGSYYFLSRPRRFGKSLLISTLEAYFEGKRDLFEGLAVDTLEKDWVKRPVLHLDLNIGKYDTPDSLDKILNETLDYWESLYGTRSAETTLALRFAGVVGRAYEQSGERVAILIDEYDKPLLQAIGNEELQREFRNTLKPFYGVLKTMDG
;
A
#
# COMPACT_ATOMS: atom_id res chain seq x y z
N MET A 1 12.57 19.51 6.58
CA MET A 1 11.82 18.23 6.51
C MET A 1 10.56 18.18 7.37
N SER A 2 10.47 18.85 8.53
CA SER A 2 9.28 18.78 9.41
C SER A 2 8.02 19.49 8.89
N SER A 3 8.14 20.50 8.02
CA SER A 3 6.97 21.32 7.61
C SER A 3 6.09 20.71 6.51
N PHE A 4 6.59 19.69 5.79
CA PHE A 4 5.83 19.04 4.74
C PHE A 4 4.81 18.02 5.30
N TYR A 5 5.13 17.44 6.47
CA TYR A 5 4.31 16.40 7.10
C TYR A 5 3.12 16.97 7.91
N SER A 6 3.25 18.21 8.43
CA SER A 6 2.16 18.84 9.19
C SER A 6 0.97 19.25 8.30
N ALA A 7 1.19 19.43 7.01
CA ALA A 7 0.13 19.77 6.04
C ALA A 7 -0.77 18.59 5.63
N LEU A 8 -0.36 17.34 5.96
CA LEU A 8 -1.08 16.14 5.56
C LEU A 8 -1.97 15.53 6.67
N GLY A 9 -1.96 16.12 7.90
CA GLY A 9 -2.82 15.64 9.00
C GLY A 9 -2.54 14.20 9.45
N LEU A 10 -1.31 13.70 9.22
CA LEU A 10 -0.93 12.33 9.46
C LEU A 10 -0.53 12.14 10.92
N HIS A 11 -1.30 11.37 11.67
CA HIS A 11 -0.91 10.94 13.01
C HIS A 11 0.22 9.91 12.95
N TYR A 12 1.31 10.21 13.64
CA TYR A 12 2.45 9.30 13.79
C TYR A 12 2.06 8.08 14.63
N LEU A 13 2.19 6.89 14.06
CA LEU A 13 2.33 5.66 14.83
C LEU A 13 3.81 5.42 15.11
N CYS A 14 4.31 6.08 16.16
CA CYS A 14 5.63 5.77 16.72
C CYS A 14 5.47 4.68 17.78
N SER A 15 6.28 3.62 17.65
CA SER A 15 6.52 2.53 18.60
C SER A 15 5.36 1.55 18.87
N ILE A 16 5.37 0.46 18.11
CA ILE A 16 4.91 -0.84 18.62
C ILE A 16 6.14 -1.75 18.68
N ASN A 17 6.82 -1.71 19.83
CA ASN A 17 7.87 -2.66 20.19
C ASN A 17 7.26 -3.69 21.16
N GLU A 18 6.34 -4.53 20.66
CA GLU A 18 5.95 -5.74 21.40
C GLU A 18 6.11 -6.93 20.46
N TYR A 19 7.14 -7.72 20.74
CA TYR A 19 7.35 -9.01 20.09
C TYR A 19 6.45 -10.03 20.77
N TYR A 20 5.36 -10.43 20.14
CA TYR A 20 4.64 -11.64 20.51
C TYR A 20 5.23 -12.79 19.72
N ILE A 21 6.00 -13.65 20.41
CA ILE A 21 6.35 -14.99 19.91
C ILE A 21 5.14 -15.85 20.21
N VAL A 22 4.37 -16.21 19.19
CA VAL A 22 3.34 -17.24 19.33
C VAL A 22 4.07 -18.58 19.21
N GLU A 23 4.26 -19.25 20.34
CA GLU A 23 4.68 -20.65 20.38
C GLU A 23 3.54 -21.54 19.86
N GLY A 24 3.53 -21.76 18.55
CA GLY A 24 2.80 -22.84 17.90
C GLY A 24 3.77 -23.94 17.59
N GLY A 25 3.90 -24.91 18.50
CA GLY A 25 4.79 -26.07 18.34
C GLY A 25 4.46 -26.91 17.11
N LYS A 26 5.17 -26.69 16.02
CA LYS A 26 5.48 -27.66 14.98
C LYS A 26 6.94 -27.50 14.61
N ASP A 27 7.60 -28.62 14.50
CA ASP A 27 9.02 -28.81 14.23
C ASP A 27 9.54 -27.83 13.18
N MET A 28 10.49 -26.95 13.57
CA MET A 28 11.07 -25.91 12.70
C MET A 28 12.18 -26.46 11.78
N GLY A 29 12.40 -27.77 11.74
CA GLY A 29 13.56 -28.38 11.09
C GLY A 29 13.65 -28.26 9.57
N ASP A 30 12.54 -28.06 8.86
CA ASP A 30 12.52 -28.09 7.38
C ASP A 30 11.95 -26.82 6.71
N ARG A 31 11.74 -25.72 7.43
CA ARG A 31 11.16 -24.52 6.84
C ARG A 31 12.23 -23.60 6.27
N ILE A 32 12.03 -23.17 5.01
CA ILE A 32 12.93 -22.27 4.29
C ILE A 32 12.62 -20.82 4.67
N TYR A 33 13.65 -20.03 4.97
CA TYR A 33 13.49 -18.59 5.22
C TYR A 33 13.27 -17.81 3.92
N PRO A 34 12.34 -16.83 3.89
CA PRO A 34 12.00 -16.06 2.69
C PRO A 34 13.04 -14.97 2.41
N ILE A 35 14.28 -15.33 2.09
CA ILE A 35 15.34 -14.35 1.81
C ILE A 35 15.00 -13.55 0.56
N GLY A 36 14.76 -12.22 0.72
CA GLY A 36 14.43 -11.32 -0.38
C GLY A 36 13.00 -11.43 -0.92
N ILE A 37 12.15 -12.30 -0.35
CA ILE A 37 10.75 -12.46 -0.77
C ILE A 37 9.90 -11.47 0.01
N GLN A 38 9.17 -10.61 -0.70
CA GLN A 38 8.28 -9.58 -0.15
C GLN A 38 6.80 -9.83 -0.47
N ASN A 39 6.51 -10.89 -1.24
CA ASN A 39 5.16 -11.26 -1.63
C ASN A 39 4.57 -12.25 -0.62
N PHE A 40 3.52 -11.83 0.09
CA PHE A 40 2.85 -12.62 1.13
C PHE A 40 2.24 -13.90 0.58
N GLU A 41 1.57 -13.82 -0.56
CA GLU A 41 0.94 -14.97 -1.21
C GLU A 41 1.98 -16.05 -1.55
N LYS A 42 3.14 -15.64 -2.11
CA LYS A 42 4.24 -16.55 -2.38
C LYS A 42 4.77 -17.20 -1.10
N ILE A 43 4.99 -16.41 -0.04
CA ILE A 43 5.44 -16.92 1.26
C ILE A 43 4.49 -18.00 1.79
N ARG A 44 3.18 -17.78 1.70
CA ARG A 44 2.18 -18.70 2.21
C ARG A 44 2.04 -19.95 1.35
N LYS A 45 2.00 -19.80 0.02
CA LYS A 45 1.81 -20.92 -0.92
C LYS A 45 3.03 -21.85 -0.98
N GLU A 46 4.24 -21.30 -0.88
CA GLU A 46 5.47 -22.08 -0.96
C GLU A 46 5.98 -22.55 0.43
N GLY A 47 5.23 -22.29 1.50
CA GLY A 47 5.53 -22.81 2.84
C GLY A 47 6.74 -22.18 3.53
N TYR A 48 7.15 -20.98 3.13
CA TYR A 48 8.21 -20.24 3.82
C TYR A 48 7.83 -19.87 5.26
N VAL A 49 8.85 -19.64 6.08
CA VAL A 49 8.65 -19.11 7.44
C VAL A 49 8.00 -17.73 7.35
N TYR A 50 6.87 -17.55 8.03
CA TYR A 50 6.21 -16.26 8.18
C TYR A 50 6.10 -15.91 9.66
N VAL A 51 6.64 -14.77 10.07
CA VAL A 51 6.45 -14.23 11.42
C VAL A 51 5.11 -13.53 11.46
N ASP A 52 4.15 -14.13 12.13
CA ASP A 52 2.78 -13.65 12.17
C ASP A 52 2.65 -12.33 12.94
N LYS A 53 2.30 -11.27 12.23
CA LYS A 53 1.96 -9.95 12.76
C LYS A 53 0.55 -9.52 12.34
N THR A 54 -0.27 -10.49 11.87
CA THR A 54 -1.59 -10.20 11.32
C THR A 54 -2.57 -9.67 12.37
N ALA A 55 -2.39 -9.99 13.65
CA ALA A 55 -3.17 -9.37 14.73
C ALA A 55 -2.96 -7.83 14.81
N LEU A 56 -1.71 -7.36 14.58
CA LEU A 56 -1.40 -5.93 14.55
C LEU A 56 -1.96 -5.28 13.27
N MET A 57 -1.84 -5.97 12.14
CA MET A 57 -2.44 -5.56 10.89
C MET A 57 -3.97 -5.40 11.03
N TYR A 58 -4.64 -6.36 11.66
CA TYR A 58 -6.08 -6.32 11.91
C TYR A 58 -6.47 -5.11 12.77
N LYS A 59 -5.76 -4.85 13.87
CA LYS A 59 -5.97 -3.66 14.69
C LYS A 59 -5.81 -2.38 13.85
N LEU A 60 -4.77 -2.30 13.01
CA LEU A 60 -4.56 -1.17 12.11
C LEU A 60 -5.80 -0.96 11.23
N VAL A 61 -6.24 -1.98 10.52
CA VAL A 61 -7.39 -1.90 9.59
C VAL A 61 -8.71 -1.50 10.28
N LYS A 62 -8.91 -1.92 11.53
CA LYS A 62 -10.14 -1.61 12.28
C LYS A 62 -10.10 -0.28 13.05
N SER A 63 -8.94 0.37 13.20
CA SER A 63 -8.81 1.57 14.04
C SER A 63 -8.79 2.89 13.29
N GLY A 64 -8.73 2.90 11.97
CA GLY A 64 -8.74 4.15 11.19
C GLY A 64 -8.70 3.93 9.69
N SER A 65 -8.68 5.04 8.94
CA SER A 65 -8.73 5.02 7.47
C SER A 65 -7.41 5.40 6.79
N TYR A 66 -6.57 6.23 7.46
CA TYR A 66 -5.32 6.73 6.87
C TYR A 66 -4.13 6.36 7.73
N TYR A 67 -3.16 5.73 7.11
CA TYR A 67 -1.94 5.31 7.79
C TYR A 67 -0.71 5.68 6.98
N PHE A 68 0.30 6.11 7.70
CA PHE A 68 1.62 6.38 7.20
C PHE A 68 2.63 5.53 7.95
N LEU A 69 3.31 4.62 7.25
CA LEU A 69 4.32 3.77 7.85
C LEU A 69 5.72 4.21 7.44
N SER A 70 6.42 4.89 8.36
CA SER A 70 7.83 5.20 8.20
C SER A 70 8.67 4.16 8.93
N ARG A 71 9.40 3.34 8.19
CA ARG A 71 10.37 2.36 8.72
C ARG A 71 11.63 2.35 7.86
N PRO A 72 12.80 2.02 8.43
CA PRO A 72 14.01 1.80 7.65
C PRO A 72 13.80 0.74 6.56
N ARG A 73 14.68 0.74 5.55
CA ARG A 73 14.70 -0.30 4.52
C ARG A 73 14.87 -1.68 5.17
N ARG A 74 14.30 -2.74 4.57
CA ARG A 74 14.33 -4.15 5.03
C ARG A 74 13.56 -4.44 6.32
N PHE A 75 12.71 -3.54 6.79
CA PHE A 75 11.82 -3.76 7.95
C PHE A 75 10.41 -4.25 7.57
N GLY A 76 10.26 -4.87 6.40
CA GLY A 76 9.04 -5.56 6.00
C GLY A 76 7.88 -4.65 5.57
N LYS A 77 8.16 -3.42 5.10
CA LYS A 77 7.09 -2.52 4.58
C LYS A 77 6.34 -3.16 3.40
N SER A 78 7.05 -3.55 2.35
CA SER A 78 6.44 -4.15 1.16
C SER A 78 5.75 -5.48 1.46
N LEU A 79 6.28 -6.27 2.41
CA LEU A 79 5.59 -7.48 2.87
C LEU A 79 4.28 -7.12 3.59
N LEU A 80 4.25 -6.07 4.41
CA LEU A 80 3.01 -5.61 5.03
C LEU A 80 2.00 -5.12 3.97
N ILE A 81 2.45 -4.37 2.96
CA ILE A 81 1.62 -3.94 1.83
C ILE A 81 1.02 -5.17 1.12
N SER A 82 1.85 -6.15 0.76
CA SER A 82 1.39 -7.39 0.13
C SER A 82 0.43 -8.21 1.02
N THR A 83 0.61 -8.18 2.35
CA THR A 83 -0.30 -8.83 3.30
C THR A 83 -1.64 -8.10 3.36
N LEU A 84 -1.64 -6.76 3.39
CA LEU A 84 -2.85 -5.93 3.35
C LEU A 84 -3.61 -6.11 2.03
N GLU A 85 -2.90 -6.18 0.90
CA GLU A 85 -3.49 -6.45 -0.41
C GLU A 85 -4.26 -7.77 -0.39
N ALA A 86 -3.62 -8.86 0.02
CA ALA A 86 -4.27 -10.17 0.14
C ALA A 86 -5.48 -10.15 1.10
N TYR A 87 -5.38 -9.40 2.21
CA TYR A 87 -6.48 -9.25 3.17
C TYR A 87 -7.67 -8.51 2.56
N PHE A 88 -7.45 -7.36 1.91
CA PHE A 88 -8.53 -6.60 1.28
C PHE A 88 -9.11 -7.29 0.04
N GLU A 89 -8.35 -8.11 -0.66
CA GLU A 89 -8.86 -8.96 -1.73
C GLU A 89 -9.69 -10.15 -1.22
N GLY A 90 -9.79 -10.34 0.10
CA GLY A 90 -10.57 -11.43 0.71
C GLY A 90 -9.95 -12.83 0.52
N LYS A 91 -8.64 -12.92 0.32
CA LYS A 91 -7.90 -14.19 0.13
C LYS A 91 -7.71 -14.92 1.46
N ARG A 92 -8.80 -15.32 2.10
CA ARG A 92 -8.82 -15.94 3.43
C ARG A 92 -7.91 -17.16 3.56
N ASP A 93 -7.84 -17.97 2.52
CA ASP A 93 -7.02 -19.19 2.46
C ASP A 93 -5.54 -18.93 2.76
N LEU A 94 -5.02 -17.76 2.40
CA LEU A 94 -3.64 -17.38 2.70
C LEU A 94 -3.40 -17.07 4.19
N PHE A 95 -4.45 -16.83 4.94
CA PHE A 95 -4.40 -16.46 6.35
C PHE A 95 -4.71 -17.62 7.30
N GLU A 96 -5.00 -18.80 6.77
CA GLU A 96 -5.30 -19.98 7.57
C GLU A 96 -4.21 -20.24 8.61
N GLY A 97 -4.61 -20.37 9.87
CA GLY A 97 -3.72 -20.58 11.01
C GLY A 97 -2.94 -19.35 11.47
N LEU A 98 -3.19 -18.16 10.90
CA LEU A 98 -2.66 -16.89 11.40
C LEU A 98 -3.67 -16.22 12.35
N ALA A 99 -3.19 -15.30 13.18
CA ALA A 99 -4.03 -14.63 14.18
C ALA A 99 -5.27 -13.94 13.59
N VAL A 100 -5.16 -13.32 12.42
CA VAL A 100 -6.29 -12.64 11.77
C VAL A 100 -7.40 -13.60 11.36
N ASP A 101 -7.11 -14.86 11.06
CA ASP A 101 -8.14 -15.84 10.67
C ASP A 101 -9.17 -16.09 11.80
N THR A 102 -8.73 -15.96 13.05
CA THR A 102 -9.63 -16.04 14.21
C THR A 102 -10.32 -14.72 14.53
N LEU A 103 -9.72 -13.58 14.18
CA LEU A 103 -10.19 -12.24 14.51
C LEU A 103 -11.18 -11.69 13.48
N GLU A 104 -10.91 -11.92 12.18
CA GLU A 104 -11.78 -11.47 11.09
C GLU A 104 -12.89 -12.51 10.82
N LYS A 105 -14.13 -12.03 10.75
CA LYS A 105 -15.30 -12.89 10.54
C LYS A 105 -15.89 -12.74 9.15
N ASP A 106 -15.83 -11.54 8.59
CA ASP A 106 -16.61 -11.20 7.40
C ASP A 106 -15.82 -11.42 6.10
N TRP A 107 -14.48 -11.29 6.14
CA TRP A 107 -13.59 -11.45 4.97
C TRP A 107 -14.12 -10.77 3.71
N VAL A 108 -14.55 -9.51 3.87
CA VAL A 108 -15.13 -8.71 2.78
C VAL A 108 -14.07 -8.45 1.71
N LYS A 109 -14.38 -8.83 0.47
CA LYS A 109 -13.55 -8.52 -0.68
C LYS A 109 -13.75 -7.06 -1.08
N ARG A 110 -12.67 -6.28 -1.13
CA ARG A 110 -12.66 -4.87 -1.52
C ARG A 110 -11.81 -4.63 -2.75
N PRO A 111 -12.12 -3.61 -3.56
CA PRO A 111 -11.18 -3.16 -4.58
C PRO A 111 -9.87 -2.71 -3.95
N VAL A 112 -8.76 -3.13 -4.53
CA VAL A 112 -7.42 -2.71 -4.10
C VAL A 112 -6.75 -1.97 -5.25
N LEU A 113 -6.31 -0.74 -4.98
CA LEU A 113 -5.49 0.07 -5.86
C LEU A 113 -4.09 0.15 -5.28
N HIS A 114 -3.18 -0.65 -5.81
CA HIS A 114 -1.78 -0.71 -5.34
C HIS A 114 -0.88 0.10 -6.28
N LEU A 115 -0.30 1.19 -5.76
CA LEU A 115 0.70 2.01 -6.42
C LEU A 115 2.08 1.66 -5.86
N ASP A 116 2.91 1.01 -6.67
CA ASP A 116 4.31 0.75 -6.33
C ASP A 116 5.24 1.73 -7.04
N LEU A 117 5.74 2.72 -6.32
CA LEU A 117 6.71 3.68 -6.85
C LEU A 117 8.14 3.14 -6.83
N ASN A 118 8.37 1.90 -6.40
CA ASN A 118 9.68 1.29 -6.40
C ASN A 118 10.16 0.91 -7.81
N ILE A 119 9.26 0.69 -8.75
CA ILE A 119 9.57 0.25 -10.11
C ILE A 119 10.28 1.33 -10.95
N GLY A 120 10.12 2.61 -10.58
CA GLY A 120 10.61 3.75 -11.36
C GLY A 120 12.07 4.12 -11.13
N LYS A 121 12.68 4.68 -12.20
CA LYS A 121 13.86 5.51 -12.13
C LYS A 121 13.44 6.96 -12.36
N TYR A 122 13.68 7.81 -11.36
CA TYR A 122 13.18 9.19 -11.30
C TYR A 122 14.33 10.18 -11.60
N ASP A 123 14.80 10.18 -12.83
CA ASP A 123 15.95 11.01 -13.28
C ASP A 123 15.57 12.08 -14.31
N THR A 124 14.32 12.06 -14.80
CA THR A 124 13.78 13.05 -15.74
C THR A 124 12.45 13.61 -15.24
N PRO A 125 12.04 14.84 -15.64
CA PRO A 125 10.79 15.47 -15.20
C PRO A 125 9.55 14.63 -15.49
N ASP A 126 9.49 13.93 -16.61
CA ASP A 126 8.35 13.11 -17.06
C ASP A 126 8.34 11.69 -16.49
N SER A 127 9.42 11.28 -15.81
CA SER A 127 9.56 9.90 -15.33
C SER A 127 8.49 9.50 -14.32
N LEU A 128 8.08 10.40 -13.43
CA LEU A 128 7.02 10.17 -12.47
C LEU A 128 5.65 10.12 -13.16
N ASP A 129 5.37 11.08 -14.03
CA ASP A 129 4.10 11.18 -14.75
C ASP A 129 3.86 9.93 -15.60
N LYS A 130 4.92 9.38 -16.21
CA LYS A 130 4.86 8.14 -16.99
C LYS A 130 4.40 6.96 -16.13
N ILE A 131 4.99 6.77 -14.94
CA ILE A 131 4.62 5.66 -14.04
C ILE A 131 3.19 5.82 -13.52
N LEU A 132 2.80 7.05 -13.17
CA LEU A 132 1.43 7.31 -12.73
C LEU A 132 0.42 7.09 -13.86
N ASN A 133 0.73 7.48 -15.10
CA ASN A 133 -0.11 7.20 -16.25
C ASN A 133 -0.24 5.69 -16.51
N GLU A 134 0.87 4.94 -16.54
CA GLU A 134 0.84 3.48 -16.74
C GLU A 134 -0.01 2.78 -15.66
N THR A 135 0.11 3.23 -14.41
CA THR A 135 -0.69 2.70 -13.30
C THR A 135 -2.18 3.03 -13.47
N LEU A 136 -2.49 4.28 -13.83
CA LEU A 136 -3.86 4.70 -14.08
C LEU A 136 -4.48 3.98 -15.29
N ASP A 137 -3.73 3.82 -16.38
CA ASP A 137 -4.17 3.06 -17.56
C ASP A 137 -4.56 1.62 -17.19
N TYR A 138 -3.76 0.98 -16.33
CA TYR A 138 -4.08 -0.33 -15.80
C TYR A 138 -5.38 -0.32 -14.96
N TRP A 139 -5.51 0.59 -14.00
CA TRP A 139 -6.72 0.67 -13.17
C TRP A 139 -7.96 1.05 -13.99
N GLU A 140 -7.81 1.94 -14.98
CA GLU A 140 -8.88 2.30 -15.90
C GLU A 140 -9.30 1.13 -16.79
N SER A 141 -8.39 0.23 -17.13
CA SER A 141 -8.75 -1.00 -17.84
C SER A 141 -9.67 -1.90 -16.99
N LEU A 142 -9.59 -1.84 -15.67
CA LEU A 142 -10.43 -2.61 -14.76
C LEU A 142 -11.77 -1.91 -14.44
N TYR A 143 -11.74 -0.58 -14.24
CA TYR A 143 -12.89 0.18 -13.73
C TYR A 143 -13.50 1.16 -14.73
N GLY A 144 -12.92 1.30 -15.91
CA GLY A 144 -13.37 2.20 -16.96
C GLY A 144 -12.80 3.60 -16.87
N THR A 145 -13.13 4.44 -17.86
CA THR A 145 -12.65 5.82 -18.03
C THR A 145 -13.80 6.78 -18.25
N ARG A 146 -13.56 8.11 -18.05
CA ARG A 146 -14.46 9.20 -18.48
C ARG A 146 -13.66 10.28 -19.20
N SER A 147 -14.16 10.79 -20.32
CA SER A 147 -13.46 11.77 -21.15
C SER A 147 -13.17 13.10 -20.45
N ALA A 148 -13.89 13.43 -19.38
CA ALA A 148 -13.66 14.62 -18.56
C ALA A 148 -12.46 14.50 -17.60
N GLU A 149 -11.91 13.31 -17.40
CA GLU A 149 -10.80 13.03 -16.50
C GLU A 149 -9.46 13.29 -17.20
N THR A 150 -9.10 14.57 -17.34
CA THR A 150 -7.95 15.00 -18.17
C THR A 150 -6.62 15.13 -17.41
N THR A 151 -6.62 15.04 -16.08
CA THR A 151 -5.41 15.13 -15.26
C THR A 151 -5.21 13.85 -14.44
N LEU A 152 -3.97 13.57 -14.03
CA LEU A 152 -3.65 12.42 -13.17
C LEU A 152 -4.53 12.36 -11.92
N ALA A 153 -4.76 13.50 -11.26
CA ALA A 153 -5.60 13.58 -10.08
C ALA A 153 -7.08 13.28 -10.38
N LEU A 154 -7.64 13.80 -11.48
CA LEU A 154 -9.02 13.54 -11.88
C LEU A 154 -9.22 12.08 -12.32
N ARG A 155 -8.26 11.51 -13.05
CA ARG A 155 -8.27 10.09 -13.43
C ARG A 155 -8.24 9.20 -12.19
N PHE A 156 -7.37 9.51 -11.23
CA PHE A 156 -7.29 8.77 -9.97
C PHE A 156 -8.59 8.84 -9.18
N ALA A 157 -9.15 10.04 -9.00
CA ALA A 157 -10.45 10.21 -8.34
C ALA A 157 -11.57 9.44 -9.06
N GLY A 158 -11.59 9.49 -10.38
CA GLY A 158 -12.57 8.76 -11.20
C GLY A 158 -12.47 7.26 -11.06
N VAL A 159 -11.26 6.71 -11.06
CA VAL A 159 -11.02 5.28 -10.82
C VAL A 159 -11.51 4.85 -9.44
N VAL A 160 -11.15 5.59 -8.38
CA VAL A 160 -11.60 5.30 -7.01
C VAL A 160 -13.13 5.31 -6.92
N GLY A 161 -13.77 6.34 -7.48
CA GLY A 161 -15.25 6.44 -7.50
C GLY A 161 -15.90 5.26 -8.21
N ARG A 162 -15.43 4.89 -9.39
CA ARG A 162 -15.99 3.76 -10.15
C ARG A 162 -15.72 2.40 -9.49
N ALA A 163 -14.55 2.22 -8.89
CA ALA A 163 -14.25 1.01 -8.12
C ALA A 163 -15.22 0.83 -6.94
N TYR A 164 -15.52 1.92 -6.24
CA TYR A 164 -16.54 1.95 -5.19
C TYR A 164 -17.95 1.67 -5.74
N GLU A 165 -18.36 2.39 -6.79
CA GLU A 165 -19.69 2.23 -7.41
C GLU A 165 -19.95 0.79 -7.89
N GLN A 166 -18.93 0.14 -8.45
CA GLN A 166 -19.04 -1.22 -8.99
C GLN A 166 -19.04 -2.31 -7.90
N SER A 167 -18.33 -2.09 -6.81
CA SER A 167 -18.19 -3.08 -5.74
C SER A 167 -19.19 -2.90 -4.60
N GLY A 168 -19.66 -1.69 -4.36
CA GLY A 168 -20.39 -1.30 -3.15
C GLY A 168 -19.52 -1.26 -1.88
N GLU A 169 -18.20 -1.45 -2.02
CA GLU A 169 -17.27 -1.58 -0.91
C GLU A 169 -16.19 -0.48 -0.94
N ARG A 170 -15.71 -0.08 0.24
CA ARG A 170 -14.62 0.89 0.34
C ARG A 170 -13.38 0.42 -0.39
N VAL A 171 -12.77 1.30 -1.17
CA VAL A 171 -11.54 1.03 -1.92
C VAL A 171 -10.33 1.08 -0.99
N ALA A 172 -9.52 0.04 -0.99
CA ALA A 172 -8.23 0.04 -0.31
C ALA A 172 -7.16 0.61 -1.24
N ILE A 173 -6.50 1.69 -0.82
CA ILE A 173 -5.42 2.31 -1.58
C ILE A 173 -4.11 2.03 -0.84
N LEU A 174 -3.21 1.31 -1.50
CA LEU A 174 -1.90 0.91 -0.97
C LEU A 174 -0.81 1.59 -1.79
N ILE A 175 0.09 2.32 -1.12
CA ILE A 175 1.18 3.04 -1.79
C ILE A 175 2.50 2.61 -1.17
N ASP A 176 3.35 1.92 -1.96
CA ASP A 176 4.70 1.56 -1.56
C ASP A 176 5.73 2.55 -2.10
N GLU A 177 6.78 2.82 -1.30
CA GLU A 177 7.89 3.72 -1.60
C GLU A 177 7.44 5.12 -2.08
N TYR A 178 6.38 5.66 -1.45
CA TYR A 178 5.71 6.93 -1.78
C TYR A 178 6.65 8.15 -1.88
N ASP A 179 7.81 8.13 -1.23
CA ASP A 179 8.81 9.21 -1.19
C ASP A 179 10.00 8.99 -2.14
N LYS A 180 10.08 7.83 -2.80
CA LYS A 180 11.20 7.47 -3.67
C LYS A 180 11.48 8.47 -4.79
N PRO A 181 10.46 9.03 -5.49
CA PRO A 181 10.71 10.06 -6.51
C PRO A 181 11.46 11.27 -5.94
N LEU A 182 11.05 11.75 -4.76
CA LEU A 182 11.67 12.90 -4.11
C LEU A 182 13.07 12.57 -3.57
N LEU A 183 13.28 11.35 -3.07
CA LEU A 183 14.57 10.90 -2.58
C LEU A 183 15.60 10.76 -3.72
N GLN A 184 15.20 10.27 -4.87
CA GLN A 184 16.09 10.15 -6.04
C GLN A 184 16.44 11.52 -6.66
N ALA A 185 15.56 12.50 -6.50
CA ALA A 185 15.80 13.87 -6.98
C ALA A 185 16.60 14.74 -5.97
N ILE A 186 17.12 14.17 -4.86
CA ILE A 186 17.97 14.93 -3.93
C ILE A 186 19.21 15.47 -4.67
N GLY A 187 19.45 16.78 -4.50
CA GLY A 187 20.53 17.50 -5.20
C GLY A 187 20.09 18.15 -6.53
N ASN A 188 18.85 17.91 -6.99
CA ASN A 188 18.24 18.59 -8.13
C ASN A 188 16.93 19.26 -7.69
N GLU A 189 17.01 20.55 -7.30
CA GLU A 189 15.86 21.31 -6.77
C GLU A 189 14.73 21.47 -7.79
N GLU A 190 15.07 21.62 -9.07
CA GLU A 190 14.11 21.74 -10.15
C GLU A 190 13.28 20.46 -10.29
N LEU A 191 13.95 19.32 -10.39
CA LEU A 191 13.32 18.01 -10.49
C LEU A 191 12.46 17.70 -9.24
N GLN A 192 12.96 18.05 -8.05
CA GLN A 192 12.16 17.92 -6.81
C GLN A 192 10.90 18.78 -6.82
N ARG A 193 10.97 19.98 -7.39
CA ARG A 193 9.81 20.87 -7.52
C ARG A 193 8.78 20.26 -8.47
N GLU A 194 9.21 19.74 -9.62
CA GLU A 194 8.32 19.08 -10.58
C GLU A 194 7.61 17.89 -9.93
N PHE A 195 8.33 16.99 -9.29
CA PHE A 195 7.71 15.84 -8.64
C PHE A 195 6.73 16.24 -7.51
N ARG A 196 7.04 17.30 -6.74
CA ARG A 196 6.09 17.83 -5.74
C ARG A 196 4.82 18.37 -6.38
N ASN A 197 4.95 19.04 -7.54
CA ASN A 197 3.80 19.58 -8.27
C ASN A 197 2.88 18.48 -8.78
N THR A 198 3.43 17.35 -9.22
CA THR A 198 2.65 16.17 -9.62
C THR A 198 2.06 15.42 -8.41
N LEU A 199 2.86 15.12 -7.38
CA LEU A 199 2.42 14.30 -6.24
C LEU A 199 1.40 15.02 -5.35
N LYS A 200 1.50 16.34 -5.18
CA LYS A 200 0.61 17.09 -4.28
C LYS A 200 -0.86 17.00 -4.67
N PRO A 201 -1.26 17.29 -5.94
CA PRO A 201 -2.65 17.11 -6.35
C PRO A 201 -3.06 15.63 -6.41
N PHE A 202 -2.16 14.73 -6.81
CA PHE A 202 -2.43 13.30 -6.88
C PHE A 202 -2.79 12.72 -5.50
N TYR A 203 -1.95 12.95 -4.48
CA TYR A 203 -2.27 12.53 -3.11
C TYR A 203 -3.37 13.37 -2.46
N GLY A 204 -3.64 14.56 -2.98
CA GLY A 204 -4.76 15.39 -2.54
C GLY A 204 -6.11 14.70 -2.70
N VAL A 205 -6.26 13.84 -3.70
CA VAL A 205 -7.46 13.03 -3.94
C VAL A 205 -7.82 12.18 -2.71
N LEU A 206 -6.83 11.60 -2.03
CA LEU A 206 -7.06 10.76 -0.85
C LEU A 206 -7.83 11.48 0.26
N LYS A 207 -7.64 12.82 0.37
CA LYS A 207 -8.36 13.63 1.38
C LYS A 207 -9.78 13.98 0.97
N THR A 208 -10.06 14.05 -0.34
CA THR A 208 -11.37 14.46 -0.85
C THR A 208 -12.34 13.29 -0.98
N MET A 209 -11.84 12.06 -0.93
CA MET A 209 -12.63 10.83 -1.05
C MET A 209 -13.06 10.25 0.31
N ASP A 210 -12.99 11.06 1.37
CA ASP A 210 -13.25 10.69 2.77
C ASP A 210 -14.74 10.91 3.13
N GLY A 211 -15.65 10.46 2.28
CA GLY A 211 -17.08 10.63 2.44
C GLY A 211 -17.87 9.34 2.36
#